data_11970cf4e74ab7467565d36df3f73868
#
_entry.id   11970cf4e74ab7467565d36df3f73868
#
_cell.length_a   1.000
_cell.length_b   1.000
_cell.length_c   1.000
_cell.angle_alpha   90.00
_cell.angle_beta   90.00
_cell.angle_gamma   90.00
#
_symmetry.space_group_name_H-M   'P 1'
#
loop_
_entity.id
_entity.type
_entity.pdbx_description
1 polymer ?
#
loop_
_entity_poly.entity_id
_entity_poly.type
_entity_poly.pdbx_seq_one_letter_code
_entity_poly.pdbx_strand_id
1 'polypeptide(L)'
;MPKRLAIAAAGLLLLTAGCSGAGSTGGGSDDSGGGTTITALMVGNPQMEDIQKLTADNFTKQTGITVKFTILPENELRDKVTQDVANQGGQYDVATVGAYEVPIWAKNGWLHELSTQAQADASYDAGDLLKPMVQSLTGDDGKMYAAPFYGESSFLMYNKEMFTAKGLTMPEHPTWAQVADFAAKLDDKGKGVAGICLRGLPGWGELFAPLTTVVNTYGGTWFEKDWTPKVNAPEFTAATDFYVDLIKKYGEKGAPQAGFTECLNTFGQGKAAMWYDATSAAGTLEDPNASKVSGKVGYVYAPVNKTEYSGWLWTWAWAMPKTTKKADAAWKFISWATSKDYEKLVGEKLGWSRVPSGKRTSTYSIAEYKDSAKAFADVTLGSIEHANPQNPGLQPRPALGVQYVGIPEFADLGTKVSQEVSAAIAGSTTVDKALADGQKQAEDVAKNYK
;
A
#
# COMPACT_ATOMS: atom_id res chain seq x y z
N MET A 1 6.91 64.47 2.95
CA MET A 1 8.19 65.09 2.49
C MET A 1 9.11 63.98 2.04
N PRO A 2 9.59 64.05 0.83
CA PRO A 2 10.30 62.95 0.15
C PRO A 2 11.81 63.07 0.24
N LYS A 3 12.53 62.00 0.05
CA LYS A 3 13.86 62.04 -0.59
C LYS A 3 14.08 60.81 -1.46
N ARG A 4 14.05 61.08 -2.76
CA ARG A 4 14.63 60.25 -3.81
C ARG A 4 16.15 60.37 -3.82
N LEU A 5 16.88 59.31 -4.13
CA LEU A 5 18.12 59.45 -4.89
C LEU A 5 18.26 58.24 -5.85
N ALA A 6 18.47 58.57 -7.09
CA ALA A 6 18.76 57.68 -8.20
C ALA A 6 20.25 57.81 -8.61
N ILE A 7 20.66 57.01 -9.62
CA ILE A 7 21.86 57.11 -10.49
C ILE A 7 23.03 56.27 -9.97
N ALA A 8 23.76 55.46 -10.76
CA ALA A 8 24.03 55.45 -12.18
C ALA A 8 24.47 54.08 -12.69
N ALA A 9 24.24 53.90 -14.01
CA ALA A 9 24.79 52.82 -14.81
C ALA A 9 26.26 53.17 -15.25
N ALA A 10 27.08 52.11 -15.42
CA ALA A 10 28.23 52.19 -16.31
C ALA A 10 28.49 50.83 -16.92
N GLY A 11 28.27 50.71 -18.21
CA GLY A 11 28.65 49.57 -19.02
C GLY A 11 30.11 49.69 -19.48
N LEU A 12 30.72 48.55 -19.76
CA LEU A 12 31.89 48.49 -20.65
C LEU A 12 31.83 47.17 -21.44
N LEU A 13 31.63 47.33 -22.74
CA LEU A 13 31.90 46.33 -23.77
C LEU A 13 33.44 46.25 -24.00
N LEU A 14 33.92 45.05 -24.21
CA LEU A 14 35.11 44.81 -25.00
C LEU A 14 35.02 43.46 -25.73
N LEU A 15 34.93 43.55 -27.02
CA LEU A 15 35.17 42.52 -28.01
C LEU A 15 36.67 42.21 -28.14
N THR A 16 37.03 40.93 -28.31
CA THR A 16 38.07 40.53 -29.22
C THR A 16 37.87 39.16 -29.80
N ALA A 17 37.97 39.08 -31.05
CA ALA A 17 37.88 37.96 -31.95
C ALA A 17 39.20 37.21 -32.13
N GLY A 18 39.11 36.00 -32.68
CA GLY A 18 40.13 35.26 -33.41
C GLY A 18 40.48 33.92 -32.80
N CYS A 19 40.60 32.82 -33.49
CA CYS A 19 40.80 32.40 -34.85
C CYS A 19 40.57 30.89 -34.98
N SER A 20 40.17 30.53 -36.11
CA SER A 20 40.04 29.19 -36.70
C SER A 20 41.26 28.28 -36.50
N GLY A 21 40.99 26.97 -36.26
CA GLY A 21 41.90 25.87 -36.44
C GLY A 21 41.12 24.59 -36.70
N ALA A 22 41.06 24.18 -37.98
CA ALA A 22 40.52 22.90 -38.39
C ALA A 22 41.56 21.79 -38.10
N GLY A 23 41.07 20.64 -37.65
CA GLY A 23 41.95 19.45 -37.49
C GLY A 23 41.24 18.24 -36.90
N SER A 24 40.73 17.39 -37.78
CA SER A 24 40.82 15.91 -37.75
C SER A 24 40.26 15.10 -36.61
N THR A 25 39.16 14.37 -36.91
CA THR A 25 38.92 12.94 -36.64
C THR A 25 39.62 12.29 -35.41
N GLY A 26 38.80 11.88 -34.46
CA GLY A 26 39.15 10.97 -33.40
C GLY A 26 37.88 10.62 -32.61
N GLY A 27 37.17 9.57 -32.99
CA GLY A 27 36.17 8.98 -32.15
C GLY A 27 36.81 8.48 -30.86
N GLY A 28 36.59 9.23 -29.81
CA GLY A 28 36.84 8.84 -28.46
C GLY A 28 35.47 8.84 -27.77
N SER A 29 34.87 7.70 -27.65
CA SER A 29 33.86 7.47 -26.62
C SER A 29 34.58 7.69 -25.30
N ASP A 30 34.38 8.86 -24.70
CA ASP A 30 34.65 9.07 -23.28
C ASP A 30 33.65 8.22 -22.51
N ASP A 31 33.96 6.94 -22.37
CA ASP A 31 33.45 6.04 -21.34
C ASP A 31 34.12 6.45 -20.02
N SER A 32 33.80 7.66 -19.55
CA SER A 32 34.06 8.04 -18.18
C SER A 32 33.21 7.15 -17.30
N GLY A 33 33.83 6.19 -16.58
CA GLY A 33 33.25 5.16 -15.73
C GLY A 33 32.28 5.62 -14.63
N GLY A 34 31.22 6.30 -15.04
CA GLY A 34 30.06 6.62 -14.22
C GLY A 34 29.02 5.53 -14.39
N GLY A 35 28.91 4.62 -13.42
CA GLY A 35 27.91 3.56 -13.43
C GLY A 35 26.50 4.11 -13.65
N THR A 36 25.63 3.32 -14.29
CA THR A 36 24.23 3.68 -14.56
C THR A 36 23.51 4.00 -13.24
N THR A 37 22.83 5.13 -13.19
CA THR A 37 22.00 5.49 -12.03
C THR A 37 20.53 5.46 -12.44
N ILE A 38 19.68 4.77 -11.65
CA ILE A 38 18.21 4.82 -11.76
C ILE A 38 17.60 5.52 -10.57
N THR A 39 16.42 6.10 -10.78
CA THR A 39 15.62 6.76 -9.74
C THR A 39 14.42 5.91 -9.38
N ALA A 40 14.22 5.68 -8.08
CA ALA A 40 13.13 4.87 -7.52
C ALA A 40 12.25 5.71 -6.61
N LEU A 41 10.94 5.74 -6.85
CA LEU A 41 9.95 6.31 -5.94
C LEU A 41 9.23 5.19 -5.21
N MET A 42 9.17 5.24 -3.88
CA MET A 42 8.56 4.18 -3.09
C MET A 42 7.81 4.65 -1.85
N VAL A 43 6.84 3.85 -1.42
CA VAL A 43 6.09 4.09 -0.20
C VAL A 43 6.97 3.84 1.03
N GLY A 44 6.78 4.68 2.07
CA GLY A 44 7.46 4.53 3.35
C GLY A 44 6.78 3.49 4.23
N ASN A 45 7.18 2.23 4.08
CA ASN A 45 6.79 1.13 4.95
C ASN A 45 7.98 0.19 5.22
N PRO A 46 7.91 -0.70 6.22
CA PRO A 46 9.07 -1.48 6.65
C PRO A 46 9.75 -2.30 5.53
N GLN A 47 8.98 -2.92 4.63
CA GLN A 47 9.51 -3.75 3.53
C GLN A 47 10.28 -2.90 2.50
N MET A 48 9.81 -1.67 2.25
CA MET A 48 10.46 -0.75 1.32
C MET A 48 11.71 -0.11 1.95
N GLU A 49 11.71 0.16 3.24
CA GLU A 49 12.91 0.60 3.94
C GLU A 49 13.99 -0.50 3.93
N ASP A 50 13.60 -1.76 4.02
CA ASP A 50 14.54 -2.88 4.00
C ASP A 50 15.24 -3.04 2.64
N ILE A 51 14.50 -2.87 1.53
CA ILE A 51 15.12 -2.92 0.20
C ILE A 51 16.12 -1.78 0.02
N GLN A 52 15.80 -0.57 0.50
CA GLN A 52 16.75 0.54 0.47
C GLN A 52 18.06 0.20 1.21
N LYS A 53 17.96 -0.36 2.43
CA LYS A 53 19.12 -0.76 3.24
C LYS A 53 19.99 -1.81 2.54
N LEU A 54 19.37 -2.75 1.84
CA LEU A 54 20.07 -3.88 1.23
C LEU A 54 20.63 -3.58 -0.17
N THR A 55 20.15 -2.54 -0.86
CA THR A 55 20.46 -2.29 -2.28
C THR A 55 21.94 -2.00 -2.52
N ALA A 56 22.55 -1.11 -1.74
CA ALA A 56 23.93 -0.65 -1.98
C ALA A 56 24.95 -1.80 -1.92
N ASP A 57 24.86 -2.61 -0.87
CA ASP A 57 25.81 -3.69 -0.60
C ASP A 57 25.59 -4.96 -1.41
N ASN A 58 24.42 -5.12 -1.99
CA ASN A 58 24.08 -6.32 -2.77
C ASN A 58 23.86 -5.99 -4.25
N PHE A 59 22.79 -5.33 -4.61
CA PHE A 59 22.47 -5.02 -6.01
C PHE A 59 23.51 -4.11 -6.68
N THR A 60 23.83 -2.96 -6.05
CA THR A 60 24.78 -2.00 -6.65
C THR A 60 26.18 -2.59 -6.79
N LYS A 61 26.70 -3.29 -5.78
CA LYS A 61 28.00 -3.96 -5.85
C LYS A 61 28.08 -5.01 -6.96
N GLN A 62 26.99 -5.74 -7.21
CA GLN A 62 26.97 -6.82 -8.21
C GLN A 62 26.78 -6.30 -9.63
N THR A 63 26.01 -5.23 -9.82
CA THR A 63 25.59 -4.78 -11.15
C THR A 63 26.25 -3.48 -11.61
N GLY A 64 26.86 -2.71 -10.71
CA GLY A 64 27.34 -1.35 -10.97
C GLY A 64 26.22 -0.32 -11.11
N ILE A 65 24.94 -0.71 -10.94
CA ILE A 65 23.79 0.18 -11.07
C ILE A 65 23.51 0.82 -9.69
N THR A 66 23.55 2.14 -9.64
CA THR A 66 23.16 2.90 -8.44
C THR A 66 21.66 3.19 -8.44
N VAL A 67 21.00 3.02 -7.30
CA VAL A 67 19.58 3.35 -7.14
C VAL A 67 19.43 4.54 -6.20
N LYS A 68 18.82 5.62 -6.67
CA LYS A 68 18.46 6.79 -5.86
C LYS A 68 17.00 6.69 -5.45
N PHE A 69 16.77 6.50 -4.15
CA PHE A 69 15.43 6.34 -3.60
C PHE A 69 14.83 7.68 -3.16
N THR A 70 13.56 7.87 -3.49
CA THR A 70 12.65 8.85 -2.88
C THR A 70 11.58 8.07 -2.14
N ILE A 71 11.43 8.30 -0.84
CA ILE A 71 10.47 7.61 0.03
C ILE A 71 9.44 8.63 0.49
N LEU A 72 8.17 8.33 0.30
CA LEU A 72 7.06 9.20 0.67
C LEU A 72 5.99 8.43 1.46
N PRO A 73 5.25 9.11 2.34
CA PRO A 73 4.01 8.57 2.90
C PRO A 73 3.04 8.11 1.79
N GLU A 74 2.15 7.17 2.10
CA GLU A 74 1.35 6.49 1.08
C GLU A 74 0.55 7.44 0.20
N ASN A 75 -0.21 8.38 0.77
CA ASN A 75 -0.99 9.33 0.00
C ASN A 75 -0.12 10.21 -0.92
N GLU A 76 1.00 10.73 -0.39
CA GLU A 76 1.94 11.55 -1.16
C GLU A 76 2.62 10.75 -2.29
N LEU A 77 2.96 9.48 -2.02
CA LEU A 77 3.48 8.58 -3.05
C LEU A 77 2.48 8.43 -4.20
N ARG A 78 1.23 8.09 -3.89
CA ARG A 78 0.17 7.87 -4.88
C ARG A 78 -0.05 9.09 -5.76
N ASP A 79 -0.13 10.27 -5.16
CA ASP A 79 -0.25 11.53 -5.88
C ASP A 79 0.96 11.80 -6.77
N LYS A 80 2.17 11.61 -6.23
CA LYS A 80 3.41 11.89 -6.92
C LYS A 80 3.64 10.98 -8.12
N VAL A 81 3.44 9.67 -7.96
CA VAL A 81 3.62 8.72 -9.06
C VAL A 81 2.54 8.89 -10.13
N THR A 82 1.28 9.15 -9.72
CA THR A 82 0.18 9.41 -10.66
C THR A 82 0.49 10.65 -11.51
N GLN A 83 0.96 11.73 -10.90
CA GLN A 83 1.35 12.95 -11.62
C GLN A 83 2.49 12.70 -12.61
N ASP A 84 3.53 11.94 -12.20
CA ASP A 84 4.67 11.66 -13.06
C ASP A 84 4.28 10.85 -14.31
N VAL A 85 3.51 9.76 -14.13
CA VAL A 85 3.11 8.91 -15.25
C VAL A 85 2.06 9.55 -16.15
N ALA A 86 1.09 10.27 -15.59
CA ALA A 86 0.03 10.92 -16.36
C ALA A 86 0.56 12.10 -17.19
N ASN A 87 1.49 12.87 -16.65
CA ASN A 87 2.12 13.99 -17.35
C ASN A 87 3.34 13.58 -18.18
N GLN A 88 3.67 12.29 -18.21
CA GLN A 88 4.89 11.77 -18.86
C GLN A 88 6.17 12.47 -18.38
N GLY A 89 6.24 12.76 -17.08
CA GLY A 89 7.30 13.58 -16.46
C GLY A 89 8.67 12.94 -16.49
N GLY A 90 8.77 11.62 -16.44
CA GLY A 90 10.02 10.87 -16.54
C GLY A 90 10.99 11.09 -15.37
N GLN A 91 10.48 11.48 -14.20
CA GLN A 91 11.30 11.72 -13.01
C GLN A 91 11.81 10.42 -12.39
N TYR A 92 11.07 9.33 -12.58
CA TYR A 92 11.36 8.04 -11.97
C TYR A 92 11.51 6.94 -13.01
N ASP A 93 12.53 6.09 -12.83
CA ASP A 93 12.78 4.93 -13.67
C ASP A 93 12.00 3.71 -13.18
N VAL A 94 11.75 3.63 -11.88
CA VAL A 94 10.90 2.62 -11.22
C VAL A 94 10.08 3.25 -10.11
N ALA A 95 8.88 2.73 -9.87
CA ALA A 95 8.02 3.20 -8.79
C ALA A 95 7.27 2.04 -8.14
N THR A 96 6.98 2.16 -6.83
CA THR A 96 6.04 1.25 -6.18
C THR A 96 4.61 1.66 -6.50
N VAL A 97 3.82 0.69 -6.87
CA VAL A 97 2.41 0.84 -7.27
C VAL A 97 1.57 -0.27 -6.66
N GLY A 98 0.28 -0.10 -6.66
CA GLY A 98 -0.65 -1.10 -6.13
C GLY A 98 -1.54 -1.73 -7.18
N ALA A 99 -2.27 -2.74 -6.74
CA ALA A 99 -3.22 -3.50 -7.56
C ALA A 99 -4.37 -2.65 -8.15
N TYR A 100 -4.65 -1.49 -7.56
CA TYR A 100 -5.65 -0.55 -8.08
C TYR A 100 -5.13 0.23 -9.30
N GLU A 101 -3.92 0.76 -9.21
CA GLU A 101 -3.36 1.63 -10.24
C GLU A 101 -2.96 0.85 -11.50
N VAL A 102 -2.40 -0.35 -11.35
CA VAL A 102 -1.73 -1.06 -12.44
C VAL A 102 -2.64 -1.34 -13.63
N PRO A 103 -3.86 -1.91 -13.49
CA PRO A 103 -4.72 -2.16 -14.64
C PRO A 103 -5.14 -0.85 -15.36
N ILE A 104 -5.41 0.20 -14.58
CA ILE A 104 -5.80 1.52 -15.10
C ILE A 104 -4.65 2.15 -15.91
N TRP A 105 -3.43 2.11 -15.36
CA TRP A 105 -2.26 2.71 -16.00
C TRP A 105 -1.74 1.89 -17.17
N ALA A 106 -1.89 0.57 -17.14
CA ALA A 106 -1.63 -0.29 -18.28
C ALA A 106 -2.53 0.07 -19.46
N LYS A 107 -3.84 0.23 -19.22
CA LYS A 107 -4.81 0.66 -20.23
C LYS A 107 -4.49 2.02 -20.83
N ASN A 108 -3.97 2.95 -20.04
CA ASN A 108 -3.53 4.27 -20.48
C ASN A 108 -2.16 4.27 -21.18
N GLY A 109 -1.44 3.14 -21.22
CA GLY A 109 -0.11 3.04 -21.82
C GLY A 109 0.98 3.74 -21.02
N TRP A 110 0.80 3.93 -19.73
CA TRP A 110 1.74 4.64 -18.84
C TRP A 110 2.86 3.77 -18.28
N LEU A 111 2.73 2.45 -18.37
CA LEU A 111 3.69 1.48 -17.87
C LEU A 111 4.33 0.65 -18.99
N HIS A 112 5.53 0.15 -18.75
CA HIS A 112 6.11 -0.93 -19.54
C HIS A 112 5.47 -2.25 -19.18
N GLU A 113 5.23 -3.08 -20.17
CA GLU A 113 4.89 -4.50 -20.01
C GLU A 113 6.11 -5.26 -19.50
N LEU A 114 5.94 -6.14 -18.52
CA LEU A 114 7.02 -6.88 -17.87
C LEU A 114 6.99 -8.40 -18.13
N SER A 115 5.91 -8.95 -18.71
CA SER A 115 5.78 -10.40 -18.93
C SER A 115 6.86 -10.95 -19.85
N THR A 116 7.24 -10.17 -20.88
CA THR A 116 8.26 -10.56 -21.85
C THR A 116 9.62 -10.74 -21.17
N GLN A 117 10.02 -9.78 -20.34
CA GLN A 117 11.28 -9.85 -19.58
C GLN A 117 11.25 -10.94 -18.51
N ALA A 118 10.12 -11.07 -17.79
CA ALA A 118 9.95 -12.08 -16.76
C ALA A 118 9.98 -13.51 -17.33
N GLN A 119 9.49 -13.73 -18.55
CA GLN A 119 9.54 -15.03 -19.24
C GLN A 119 10.92 -15.32 -19.85
N ALA A 120 11.62 -14.28 -20.30
CA ALA A 120 12.97 -14.43 -20.84
C ALA A 120 14.03 -14.69 -19.74
N ASP A 121 13.76 -14.29 -18.52
CA ASP A 121 14.62 -14.51 -17.35
C ASP A 121 14.20 -15.78 -16.59
N ALA A 122 14.79 -16.91 -16.97
CA ALA A 122 14.52 -18.19 -16.30
C ALA A 122 14.84 -18.17 -14.79
N SER A 123 15.78 -17.32 -14.35
CA SER A 123 16.15 -17.20 -12.94
C SER A 123 15.09 -16.47 -12.12
N TYR A 124 14.29 -15.64 -12.77
CA TYR A 124 13.17 -14.93 -12.13
C TYR A 124 12.06 -15.88 -11.68
N ASP A 125 11.87 -16.99 -12.42
CA ASP A 125 10.86 -18.01 -12.13
C ASP A 125 9.46 -17.41 -11.89
N ALA A 126 8.91 -16.82 -12.95
CA ALA A 126 7.58 -16.21 -12.91
C ALA A 126 6.46 -17.21 -12.57
N GLY A 127 6.69 -18.53 -12.82
CA GLY A 127 5.74 -19.60 -12.49
C GLY A 127 5.54 -19.83 -10.98
N ASP A 128 6.47 -19.36 -10.14
CA ASP A 128 6.40 -19.44 -8.69
C ASP A 128 5.57 -18.32 -8.06
N LEU A 129 5.20 -17.29 -8.84
CA LEU A 129 4.38 -16.19 -8.34
C LEU A 129 2.94 -16.66 -8.07
N LEU A 130 2.34 -16.20 -6.97
CA LEU A 130 0.94 -16.47 -6.62
C LEU A 130 0.01 -15.85 -7.66
N LYS A 131 -0.88 -16.68 -8.22
CA LYS A 131 -1.80 -16.26 -9.28
C LYS A 131 -2.65 -15.02 -8.93
N PRO A 132 -3.26 -14.89 -7.73
CA PRO A 132 -4.02 -13.70 -7.38
C PRO A 132 -3.19 -12.42 -7.45
N MET A 133 -1.91 -12.47 -7.07
CA MET A 133 -0.99 -11.32 -7.12
C MET A 133 -0.69 -10.92 -8.56
N VAL A 134 -0.37 -11.89 -9.43
CA VAL A 134 -0.14 -11.62 -10.85
C VAL A 134 -1.39 -11.07 -11.52
N GLN A 135 -2.56 -11.66 -11.26
CA GLN A 135 -3.83 -11.21 -11.84
C GLN A 135 -4.16 -9.76 -11.45
N SER A 136 -3.88 -9.35 -10.21
CA SER A 136 -4.11 -7.99 -9.74
C SER A 136 -3.19 -6.94 -10.41
N LEU A 137 -2.10 -7.39 -11.06
CA LEU A 137 -1.10 -6.54 -11.73
C LEU A 137 -1.09 -6.74 -13.26
N THR A 138 -2.18 -7.29 -13.79
CA THR A 138 -2.33 -7.62 -15.20
C THR A 138 -3.29 -6.63 -15.87
N GLY A 139 -2.92 -6.16 -17.07
CA GLY A 139 -3.79 -5.35 -17.90
C GLY A 139 -4.86 -6.16 -18.64
N ASP A 140 -5.78 -5.49 -19.33
CA ASP A 140 -6.86 -6.12 -20.11
C ASP A 140 -6.34 -7.03 -21.24
N ASP A 141 -5.08 -6.85 -21.64
CA ASP A 141 -4.37 -7.67 -22.64
C ASP A 141 -3.78 -8.97 -22.08
N GLY A 142 -4.00 -9.25 -20.80
CA GLY A 142 -3.48 -10.42 -20.09
C GLY A 142 -2.00 -10.37 -19.74
N LYS A 143 -1.33 -9.22 -19.88
CA LYS A 143 0.09 -9.06 -19.59
C LYS A 143 0.32 -8.39 -18.25
N MET A 144 1.40 -8.76 -17.58
CA MET A 144 1.81 -8.17 -16.30
C MET A 144 2.53 -6.83 -16.54
N TYR A 145 2.13 -5.78 -15.81
CA TYR A 145 2.68 -4.42 -15.91
C TYR A 145 3.43 -3.95 -14.66
N ALA A 146 3.40 -4.76 -13.60
CA ALA A 146 4.23 -4.56 -12.42
C ALA A 146 4.60 -5.91 -11.82
N ALA A 147 5.79 -6.02 -11.23
CA ALA A 147 6.25 -7.23 -10.57
C ALA A 147 5.88 -7.21 -9.08
N PRO A 148 5.19 -8.23 -8.55
CA PRO A 148 4.76 -8.23 -7.15
C PRO A 148 5.98 -8.24 -6.22
N PHE A 149 5.99 -7.28 -5.28
CA PHE A 149 7.04 -7.19 -4.26
C PHE A 149 6.62 -7.91 -2.97
N TYR A 150 5.38 -7.70 -2.53
CA TYR A 150 4.69 -8.53 -1.56
C TYR A 150 3.18 -8.48 -1.76
N GLY A 151 2.51 -9.55 -1.35
CA GLY A 151 1.06 -9.63 -1.36
C GLY A 151 0.50 -9.64 0.06
N GLU A 152 -0.69 -9.10 0.23
CA GLU A 152 -1.35 -9.05 1.53
C GLU A 152 -2.86 -9.19 1.42
N SER A 153 -3.45 -9.66 2.51
CA SER A 153 -4.85 -9.48 2.84
C SER A 153 -4.94 -8.65 4.12
N SER A 154 -6.06 -8.65 4.78
CA SER A 154 -6.21 -8.10 6.12
C SER A 154 -6.65 -9.17 7.11
N PHE A 155 -6.26 -8.97 8.38
CA PHE A 155 -6.61 -9.84 9.49
C PHE A 155 -6.69 -9.06 10.80
N LEU A 156 -7.23 -9.68 11.85
CA LEU A 156 -7.24 -9.08 13.18
C LEU A 156 -6.03 -9.57 13.98
N MET A 157 -5.27 -8.63 14.49
CA MET A 157 -4.16 -8.82 15.42
C MET A 157 -4.63 -8.52 16.84
N TYR A 158 -4.21 -9.32 17.82
CA TYR A 158 -4.55 -9.08 19.22
C TYR A 158 -3.40 -9.43 20.16
N ASN A 159 -3.31 -8.71 21.26
CA ASN A 159 -2.31 -8.97 22.29
C ASN A 159 -2.77 -10.11 23.22
N LYS A 160 -2.15 -11.29 23.09
CA LYS A 160 -2.48 -12.51 23.87
C LYS A 160 -2.38 -12.28 25.37
N GLU A 161 -1.40 -11.52 25.85
CA GLU A 161 -1.22 -11.25 27.28
C GLU A 161 -2.38 -10.43 27.84
N MET A 162 -2.84 -9.40 27.12
CA MET A 162 -3.97 -8.57 27.54
C MET A 162 -5.28 -9.38 27.57
N PHE A 163 -5.50 -10.26 26.58
CA PHE A 163 -6.65 -11.16 26.54
C PHE A 163 -6.61 -12.14 27.70
N THR A 164 -5.48 -12.80 27.92
CA THR A 164 -5.31 -13.76 29.05
C THR A 164 -5.52 -13.09 30.40
N ALA A 165 -5.00 -11.88 30.60
CA ALA A 165 -5.17 -11.13 31.85
C ALA A 165 -6.64 -10.78 32.17
N LYS A 166 -7.52 -10.79 31.17
CA LYS A 166 -8.97 -10.57 31.31
C LYS A 166 -9.80 -11.85 31.20
N GLY A 167 -9.15 -13.02 31.03
CA GLY A 167 -9.85 -14.30 30.83
C GLY A 167 -10.64 -14.36 29.51
N LEU A 168 -10.17 -13.64 28.47
CA LEU A 168 -10.81 -13.58 27.16
C LEU A 168 -10.15 -14.56 26.19
N THR A 169 -10.94 -15.12 25.28
CA THR A 169 -10.47 -15.98 24.18
C THR A 169 -10.93 -15.42 22.85
N MET A 170 -9.98 -15.17 21.94
CA MET A 170 -10.26 -14.71 20.59
C MET A 170 -10.63 -15.93 19.72
N PRO A 171 -11.79 -15.96 19.05
CA PRO A 171 -12.11 -17.00 18.07
C PRO A 171 -11.29 -16.83 16.79
N GLU A 172 -11.13 -17.90 16.02
CA GLU A 172 -10.40 -17.90 14.74
C GLU A 172 -11.11 -17.03 13.69
N HIS A 173 -12.44 -17.04 13.67
CA HIS A 173 -13.31 -16.23 12.81
C HIS A 173 -14.17 -15.28 13.67
N PRO A 174 -13.62 -14.15 14.14
CA PRO A 174 -14.37 -13.24 15.01
C PRO A 174 -15.44 -12.48 14.24
N THR A 175 -16.52 -12.16 14.92
CA THR A 175 -17.49 -11.16 14.41
C THR A 175 -17.10 -9.76 14.85
N TRP A 176 -17.51 -8.73 14.12
CA TRP A 176 -17.34 -7.35 14.52
C TRP A 176 -18.01 -7.02 15.88
N ALA A 177 -19.14 -7.70 16.18
CA ALA A 177 -19.78 -7.59 17.49
C ALA A 177 -18.90 -8.09 18.64
N GLN A 178 -18.22 -9.24 18.43
CA GLN A 178 -17.27 -9.77 19.41
C GLN A 178 -16.04 -8.85 19.56
N VAL A 179 -15.53 -8.30 18.44
CA VAL A 179 -14.42 -7.35 18.49
C VAL A 179 -14.79 -6.09 19.28
N ALA A 180 -15.98 -5.56 19.10
CA ALA A 180 -16.46 -4.41 19.88
C ALA A 180 -16.59 -4.73 21.39
N ASP A 181 -17.08 -5.92 21.75
CA ASP A 181 -17.14 -6.37 23.14
C ASP A 181 -15.74 -6.52 23.76
N PHE A 182 -14.80 -7.10 23.01
CA PHE A 182 -13.40 -7.20 23.45
C PHE A 182 -12.75 -5.81 23.58
N ALA A 183 -12.99 -4.90 22.63
CA ALA A 183 -12.46 -3.55 22.71
C ALA A 183 -12.95 -2.82 23.97
N ALA A 184 -14.23 -2.95 24.30
CA ALA A 184 -14.81 -2.36 25.51
C ALA A 184 -14.18 -2.91 26.81
N LYS A 185 -13.88 -4.22 26.85
CA LYS A 185 -13.29 -4.87 28.03
C LYS A 185 -11.79 -4.60 28.20
N LEU A 186 -11.09 -4.31 27.11
CA LEU A 186 -9.64 -4.16 27.06
C LEU A 186 -9.18 -2.70 27.00
N ASP A 187 -10.06 -1.75 26.67
CA ASP A 187 -9.76 -0.31 26.70
C ASP A 187 -9.38 0.10 28.13
N ASP A 188 -8.20 0.66 28.29
CA ASP A 188 -7.69 1.18 29.56
C ASP A 188 -7.05 2.56 29.33
N LYS A 189 -7.91 3.56 29.24
CA LYS A 189 -7.49 4.96 29.05
C LYS A 189 -6.58 5.47 30.17
N GLY A 190 -6.69 4.89 31.37
CA GLY A 190 -5.84 5.23 32.51
C GLY A 190 -4.38 4.81 32.29
N LYS A 191 -4.17 3.70 31.58
CA LYS A 191 -2.84 3.20 31.18
C LYS A 191 -2.42 3.64 29.79
N GLY A 192 -3.25 4.39 29.07
CA GLY A 192 -3.01 4.81 27.69
C GLY A 192 -3.05 3.63 26.71
N VAL A 193 -3.88 2.62 26.98
CA VAL A 193 -4.10 1.45 26.12
C VAL A 193 -5.48 1.58 25.48
N ALA A 194 -5.51 1.61 24.15
CA ALA A 194 -6.76 1.56 23.36
C ALA A 194 -7.28 0.12 23.27
N GLY A 195 -8.59 -0.05 23.23
CA GLY A 195 -9.20 -1.35 22.98
C GLY A 195 -8.87 -1.87 21.56
N ILE A 196 -8.80 -0.97 20.59
CA ILE A 196 -8.44 -1.29 19.20
C ILE A 196 -7.78 -0.08 18.52
N CYS A 197 -6.84 -0.31 17.59
CA CYS A 197 -6.40 0.68 16.60
C CYS A 197 -7.09 0.42 15.27
N LEU A 198 -7.61 1.47 14.65
CA LEU A 198 -8.22 1.44 13.31
C LEU A 198 -7.84 2.71 12.57
N ARG A 199 -7.62 2.60 11.25
CA ARG A 199 -7.24 3.76 10.44
C ARG A 199 -8.36 4.80 10.38
N GLY A 200 -8.06 6.05 10.73
CA GLY A 200 -8.95 7.20 10.58
C GLY A 200 -8.37 8.30 9.69
N LEU A 201 -7.11 8.15 9.23
CA LEU A 201 -6.45 9.07 8.32
C LEU A 201 -7.17 9.09 6.97
N PRO A 202 -7.57 10.28 6.45
CA PRO A 202 -8.18 10.38 5.13
C PRO A 202 -7.30 9.79 4.03
N GLY A 203 -7.92 9.16 3.06
CA GLY A 203 -7.30 8.52 1.91
C GLY A 203 -8.08 7.27 1.51
N TRP A 204 -8.25 7.06 0.21
CA TRP A 204 -8.92 5.85 -0.27
C TRP A 204 -8.13 4.57 0.09
N GLY A 205 -6.80 4.65 0.09
CA GLY A 205 -5.89 3.57 0.48
C GLY A 205 -5.61 3.53 1.98
N GLU A 206 -6.00 4.56 2.75
CA GLU A 206 -5.87 4.62 4.21
C GLU A 206 -7.19 4.24 4.90
N LEU A 207 -8.04 5.18 5.23
CA LEU A 207 -9.30 4.92 5.96
C LEU A 207 -10.19 3.91 5.24
N PHE A 208 -10.35 4.04 3.92
CA PHE A 208 -11.24 3.14 3.19
C PHE A 208 -10.66 1.76 2.89
N ALA A 209 -9.35 1.52 3.06
CA ALA A 209 -8.85 0.15 2.98
C ALA A 209 -9.53 -0.78 4.01
N PRO A 210 -9.49 -0.52 5.33
CA PRO A 210 -10.27 -1.30 6.29
C PRO A 210 -11.77 -1.04 6.23
N LEU A 211 -12.23 0.21 6.12
CA LEU A 211 -13.66 0.52 6.19
C LEU A 211 -14.46 -0.10 5.04
N THR A 212 -13.93 -0.14 3.80
CA THR A 212 -14.65 -0.78 2.70
C THR A 212 -14.88 -2.27 2.96
N THR A 213 -13.95 -2.97 3.60
CA THR A 213 -14.17 -4.38 3.97
C THR A 213 -15.25 -4.54 5.04
N VAL A 214 -15.34 -3.59 5.98
CA VAL A 214 -16.45 -3.53 6.94
C VAL A 214 -17.77 -3.31 6.22
N VAL A 215 -17.84 -2.35 5.30
CA VAL A 215 -19.02 -2.10 4.46
C VAL A 215 -19.44 -3.37 3.72
N ASN A 216 -18.48 -4.07 3.09
CA ASN A 216 -18.73 -5.31 2.35
C ASN A 216 -19.36 -6.40 3.23
N THR A 217 -18.80 -6.64 4.42
CA THR A 217 -19.32 -7.68 5.32
C THR A 217 -20.64 -7.30 5.97
N TYR A 218 -20.99 -6.00 6.06
CA TYR A 218 -22.30 -5.53 6.46
C TYR A 218 -23.35 -5.65 5.36
N GLY A 219 -22.93 -5.95 4.13
CA GLY A 219 -23.79 -6.12 2.95
C GLY A 219 -23.96 -4.83 2.15
N GLY A 220 -23.16 -3.81 2.42
CA GLY A 220 -23.12 -2.56 1.65
C GLY A 220 -22.26 -2.69 0.39
N THR A 221 -22.36 -1.70 -0.48
CA THR A 221 -21.54 -1.54 -1.68
C THR A 221 -21.43 -0.06 -2.06
N TRP A 222 -20.39 0.32 -2.80
CA TRP A 222 -20.28 1.67 -3.38
C TRP A 222 -21.31 1.91 -4.49
N PHE A 223 -21.45 0.93 -5.39
CA PHE A 223 -22.37 0.97 -6.53
C PHE A 223 -23.05 -0.39 -6.70
N GLU A 224 -24.29 -0.39 -7.13
CA GLU A 224 -24.95 -1.57 -7.68
C GLU A 224 -24.45 -1.87 -9.11
N LYS A 225 -24.80 -3.02 -9.64
CA LYS A 225 -24.35 -3.47 -10.97
C LYS A 225 -24.70 -2.49 -12.11
N ASP A 226 -25.76 -1.72 -11.96
CA ASP A 226 -26.25 -0.70 -12.90
C ASP A 226 -25.65 0.70 -12.63
N TRP A 227 -24.59 0.79 -11.81
CA TRP A 227 -23.96 2.03 -11.37
C TRP A 227 -24.83 2.91 -10.47
N THR A 228 -25.93 2.40 -9.90
CA THR A 228 -26.67 3.13 -8.88
C THR A 228 -25.81 3.25 -7.61
N PRO A 229 -25.44 4.48 -7.19
CA PRO A 229 -24.59 4.66 -6.01
C PRO A 229 -25.35 4.36 -4.71
N LYS A 230 -24.64 3.79 -3.73
CA LYS A 230 -25.19 3.28 -2.46
C LYS A 230 -24.41 3.72 -1.23
N VAL A 231 -23.72 4.85 -1.31
CA VAL A 231 -22.85 5.34 -0.22
C VAL A 231 -23.65 5.72 1.02
N ASN A 232 -24.91 6.15 0.88
CA ASN A 232 -25.82 6.45 1.98
C ASN A 232 -26.91 5.38 2.21
N ALA A 233 -26.72 4.19 1.63
CA ALA A 233 -27.64 3.06 1.86
C ALA A 233 -27.55 2.57 3.32
N PRO A 234 -28.61 1.94 3.87
CA PRO A 234 -28.64 1.54 5.28
C PRO A 234 -27.48 0.66 5.71
N GLU A 235 -27.02 -0.27 4.84
CA GLU A 235 -25.92 -1.17 5.13
C GLU A 235 -24.55 -0.44 5.15
N PHE A 236 -24.34 0.52 4.25
CA PHE A 236 -23.13 1.34 4.23
C PHE A 236 -23.11 2.26 5.45
N THR A 237 -24.24 2.88 5.77
CA THR A 237 -24.38 3.73 6.96
C THR A 237 -24.15 2.95 8.23
N ALA A 238 -24.79 1.78 8.40
CA ALA A 238 -24.59 0.94 9.59
C ALA A 238 -23.13 0.49 9.78
N ALA A 239 -22.42 0.16 8.69
CA ALA A 239 -21.01 -0.18 8.75
C ALA A 239 -20.14 1.01 9.17
N THR A 240 -20.41 2.18 8.62
CA THR A 240 -19.65 3.41 8.90
C THR A 240 -19.92 3.90 10.32
N ASP A 241 -21.18 3.90 10.77
CA ASP A 241 -21.55 4.21 12.16
C ASP A 241 -20.84 3.29 13.15
N PHE A 242 -20.86 1.99 12.88
CA PHE A 242 -20.16 1.00 13.70
C PHE A 242 -18.66 1.32 13.80
N TYR A 243 -17.99 1.55 12.65
CA TYR A 243 -16.57 1.84 12.58
C TYR A 243 -16.19 3.12 13.32
N VAL A 244 -16.93 4.21 13.08
CA VAL A 244 -16.73 5.51 13.73
C VAL A 244 -16.98 5.42 15.24
N ASP A 245 -18.05 4.76 15.65
CA ASP A 245 -18.39 4.55 17.05
C ASP A 245 -17.34 3.72 17.80
N LEU A 246 -16.82 2.65 17.17
CA LEU A 246 -15.78 1.81 17.74
C LEU A 246 -14.50 2.62 18.01
N ILE A 247 -14.08 3.43 17.03
CA ILE A 247 -12.93 4.34 17.18
C ILE A 247 -13.19 5.37 18.28
N LYS A 248 -14.32 6.05 18.27
CA LYS A 248 -14.62 7.13 19.25
C LYS A 248 -14.69 6.61 20.68
N LYS A 249 -15.19 5.38 20.88
CA LYS A 249 -15.36 4.78 22.20
C LYS A 249 -14.06 4.14 22.71
N TYR A 250 -13.36 3.38 21.87
CA TYR A 250 -12.30 2.47 22.28
C TYR A 250 -11.02 2.59 21.44
N GLY A 251 -10.97 3.53 20.48
CA GLY A 251 -9.80 3.78 19.65
C GLY A 251 -8.70 4.59 20.36
N GLU A 252 -7.56 4.67 19.71
CA GLU A 252 -6.42 5.45 20.17
C GLU A 252 -6.68 6.95 20.06
N LYS A 253 -5.92 7.73 20.84
CA LYS A 253 -5.93 9.19 20.72
C LYS A 253 -5.31 9.59 19.37
N GLY A 254 -5.99 10.50 18.65
CA GLY A 254 -5.49 10.99 17.36
C GLY A 254 -5.89 10.10 16.18
N ALA A 255 -6.87 9.21 16.34
CA ALA A 255 -7.37 8.33 15.28
C ALA A 255 -7.60 9.01 13.91
N PRO A 256 -8.11 10.26 13.79
CA PRO A 256 -8.24 10.94 12.50
C PRO A 256 -6.91 11.18 11.76
N GLN A 257 -5.77 11.01 12.44
CA GLN A 257 -4.43 11.11 11.88
C GLN A 257 -3.71 9.76 11.83
N ALA A 258 -4.37 8.68 12.25
CA ALA A 258 -3.79 7.35 12.29
C ALA A 258 -4.06 6.61 10.96
N GLY A 259 -3.01 6.32 10.24
CA GLY A 259 -2.95 5.41 9.11
C GLY A 259 -2.31 4.08 9.50
N PHE A 260 -1.80 3.34 8.52
CA PHE A 260 -1.11 2.07 8.75
C PHE A 260 0.07 2.22 9.71
N THR A 261 0.95 3.19 9.46
CA THR A 261 2.21 3.37 10.22
C THR A 261 1.95 3.73 11.68
N GLU A 262 0.98 4.60 11.95
CA GLU A 262 0.62 5.03 13.30
C GLU A 262 0.02 3.87 14.09
N CYS A 263 -0.88 3.08 13.48
CA CYS A 263 -1.44 1.89 14.13
C CYS A 263 -0.39 0.78 14.34
N LEU A 264 0.51 0.54 13.38
CA LEU A 264 1.64 -0.37 13.55
C LEU A 264 2.49 0.01 14.77
N ASN A 265 2.82 1.28 14.90
CA ASN A 265 3.59 1.79 16.03
C ASN A 265 2.82 1.69 17.36
N THR A 266 1.54 2.07 17.36
CA THR A 266 0.69 2.02 18.55
C THR A 266 0.54 0.58 19.06
N PHE A 267 0.19 -0.35 18.19
CA PHE A 267 0.04 -1.75 18.54
C PHE A 267 1.40 -2.41 18.88
N GLY A 268 2.43 -2.16 18.08
CA GLY A 268 3.78 -2.68 18.31
C GLY A 268 4.42 -2.22 19.62
N GLN A 269 4.03 -1.05 20.14
CA GLN A 269 4.43 -0.57 21.47
C GLN A 269 3.55 -1.11 22.61
N GLY A 270 2.54 -1.95 22.33
CA GLY A 270 1.60 -2.50 23.31
C GLY A 270 0.59 -1.45 23.81
N LYS A 271 0.31 -0.42 23.03
CA LYS A 271 -0.65 0.65 23.37
C LYS A 271 -2.05 0.45 22.77
N ALA A 272 -2.28 -0.67 22.10
CA ALA A 272 -3.59 -1.13 21.70
C ALA A 272 -3.74 -2.62 21.97
N ALA A 273 -4.92 -3.07 22.36
CA ALA A 273 -5.19 -4.47 22.63
C ALA A 273 -5.46 -5.26 21.34
N MET A 274 -6.01 -4.61 20.32
CA MET A 274 -6.30 -5.17 19.01
C MET A 274 -5.95 -4.18 17.91
N TRP A 275 -5.73 -4.71 16.69
CA TRP A 275 -5.53 -3.94 15.48
C TRP A 275 -6.05 -4.75 14.28
N TYR A 276 -6.94 -4.17 13.49
CA TYR A 276 -7.40 -4.75 12.22
C TYR A 276 -6.74 -4.03 11.07
N ASP A 277 -5.87 -4.74 10.34
CA ASP A 277 -5.10 -4.14 9.24
C ASP A 277 -4.42 -5.21 8.35
N ALA A 278 -3.51 -4.75 7.48
CA ALA A 278 -2.74 -5.54 6.54
C ALA A 278 -1.96 -6.70 7.19
N THR A 279 -2.02 -7.85 6.56
CA THR A 279 -1.25 -9.04 7.00
C THR A 279 0.26 -8.82 6.93
N SER A 280 0.73 -7.88 6.11
CA SER A 280 2.15 -7.50 5.97
C SER A 280 2.74 -6.89 7.25
N ALA A 281 1.91 -6.41 8.18
CA ALA A 281 2.33 -5.90 9.48
C ALA A 281 3.00 -6.96 10.36
N ALA A 282 2.62 -8.23 10.21
CA ALA A 282 3.05 -9.32 11.09
C ALA A 282 4.58 -9.46 11.16
N GLY A 283 5.27 -9.31 10.03
CA GLY A 283 6.73 -9.41 9.99
C GLY A 283 7.44 -8.42 10.91
N THR A 284 6.95 -7.19 10.96
CA THR A 284 7.47 -6.15 11.86
C THR A 284 7.05 -6.38 13.30
N LEU A 285 5.81 -6.84 13.53
CA LEU A 285 5.32 -7.12 14.89
C LEU A 285 6.04 -8.29 15.55
N GLU A 286 6.50 -9.28 14.77
CA GLU A 286 7.27 -10.42 15.27
C GLU A 286 8.79 -10.18 15.30
N ASP A 287 9.28 -9.03 14.83
CA ASP A 287 10.66 -8.64 14.99
C ASP A 287 10.91 -8.04 16.40
N PRO A 288 11.70 -8.72 17.27
CA PRO A 288 11.96 -8.23 18.63
C PRO A 288 12.75 -6.91 18.68
N ASN A 289 13.41 -6.52 17.57
CA ASN A 289 14.11 -5.25 17.48
C ASN A 289 13.19 -4.09 17.11
N ALA A 290 12.03 -4.38 16.51
CA ALA A 290 11.06 -3.38 16.04
C ALA A 290 9.82 -3.29 16.95
N SER A 291 9.47 -4.35 17.69
CA SER A 291 8.20 -4.48 18.38
C SER A 291 8.35 -4.99 19.81
N LYS A 292 7.64 -4.36 20.75
CA LYS A 292 7.55 -4.82 22.17
C LYS A 292 6.55 -5.96 22.35
N VAL A 293 5.74 -6.24 21.36
CA VAL A 293 4.73 -7.31 21.37
C VAL A 293 5.16 -8.57 20.61
N SER A 294 6.41 -8.62 20.14
CA SER A 294 6.98 -9.79 19.46
C SER A 294 6.78 -11.07 20.32
N GLY A 295 6.27 -12.13 19.69
CA GLY A 295 5.90 -13.38 20.34
C GLY A 295 4.59 -13.37 21.14
N LYS A 296 3.97 -12.20 21.32
CA LYS A 296 2.76 -11.98 22.12
C LYS A 296 1.52 -11.73 21.28
N VAL A 297 1.66 -11.63 19.97
CA VAL A 297 0.55 -11.35 19.05
C VAL A 297 -0.15 -12.67 18.67
N GLY A 298 -1.48 -12.63 18.66
CA GLY A 298 -2.31 -13.61 18.00
C GLY A 298 -2.89 -13.02 16.71
N TYR A 299 -3.02 -13.87 15.70
CA TYR A 299 -3.50 -13.49 14.36
C TYR A 299 -4.70 -14.35 14.03
N VAL A 300 -5.80 -13.74 13.64
CA VAL A 300 -7.04 -14.42 13.25
C VAL A 300 -7.64 -13.76 12.03
N TYR A 301 -8.51 -14.47 11.30
CA TYR A 301 -9.13 -13.92 10.09
C TYR A 301 -9.81 -12.57 10.35
N ALA A 302 -9.97 -11.79 9.25
CA ALA A 302 -10.65 -10.51 9.28
C ALA A 302 -12.05 -10.66 9.88
N PRO A 303 -12.47 -9.75 10.80
CA PRO A 303 -13.78 -9.85 11.44
C PRO A 303 -14.92 -9.74 10.44
N VAL A 304 -15.98 -10.52 10.64
CA VAL A 304 -17.15 -10.59 9.76
C VAL A 304 -18.42 -10.09 10.44
N ASN A 305 -19.45 -9.82 9.62
CA ASN A 305 -20.83 -9.59 10.07
C ASN A 305 -21.80 -10.55 9.38
N LYS A 306 -22.02 -10.39 8.05
CA LYS A 306 -22.96 -11.20 7.26
C LYS A 306 -22.28 -12.11 6.24
N THR A 307 -20.98 -11.95 6.02
CA THR A 307 -20.18 -12.78 5.10
C THR A 307 -19.38 -13.82 5.89
N GLU A 308 -18.87 -14.84 5.20
CA GLU A 308 -17.98 -15.85 5.77
C GLU A 308 -16.56 -15.33 5.92
N TYR A 309 -16.07 -14.53 4.96
CA TYR A 309 -14.77 -13.87 4.95
C TYR A 309 -14.94 -12.40 4.61
N SER A 310 -13.97 -11.56 5.02
CA SER A 310 -14.02 -10.12 4.77
C SER A 310 -12.66 -9.47 4.53
N GLY A 311 -11.58 -10.24 4.43
CA GLY A 311 -10.24 -9.73 4.16
C GLY A 311 -10.12 -9.09 2.78
N TRP A 312 -9.27 -8.06 2.67
CA TRP A 312 -8.97 -7.43 1.37
C TRP A 312 -7.97 -8.25 0.54
N LEU A 313 -7.67 -7.81 -0.67
CA LEU A 313 -6.57 -8.29 -1.48
C LEU A 313 -5.77 -7.10 -1.99
N TRP A 314 -4.49 -7.07 -1.66
CA TRP A 314 -3.60 -6.03 -2.13
C TRP A 314 -2.23 -6.58 -2.51
N THR A 315 -1.62 -5.96 -3.51
CA THR A 315 -0.27 -6.25 -3.95
C THR A 315 0.48 -4.95 -4.08
N TRP A 316 1.53 -4.78 -3.29
CA TRP A 316 2.53 -3.78 -3.57
C TRP A 316 3.53 -4.34 -4.57
N ALA A 317 3.81 -3.59 -5.62
CA ALA A 317 4.59 -4.05 -6.77
C ALA A 317 5.55 -2.96 -7.25
N TRP A 318 6.58 -3.37 -7.96
CA TRP A 318 7.46 -2.47 -8.69
C TRP A 318 7.02 -2.36 -10.14
N ALA A 319 6.74 -1.16 -10.60
CA ALA A 319 6.43 -0.86 -11.99
C ALA A 319 7.53 -0.02 -12.64
N MET A 320 7.56 -0.09 -13.97
CA MET A 320 8.46 0.69 -14.81
C MET A 320 7.63 1.70 -15.60
N PRO A 321 7.68 3.02 -15.27
CA PRO A 321 7.02 4.06 -16.06
C PRO A 321 7.47 4.04 -17.52
N LYS A 322 6.53 4.26 -18.45
CA LYS A 322 6.79 4.23 -19.90
C LYS A 322 7.83 5.25 -20.36
N THR A 323 8.06 6.27 -19.58
CA THR A 323 8.96 7.39 -19.85
C THR A 323 10.43 7.08 -19.58
N THR A 324 10.75 6.03 -18.83
CA THR A 324 12.16 5.70 -18.55
C THR A 324 12.95 5.44 -19.82
N LYS A 325 14.19 5.92 -19.86
CA LYS A 325 15.19 5.63 -20.90
C LYS A 325 16.18 4.55 -20.47
N LYS A 326 15.99 3.96 -19.29
CA LYS A 326 16.92 3.00 -18.67
C LYS A 326 16.21 1.67 -18.38
N ALA A 327 15.35 1.22 -19.31
CA ALA A 327 14.50 0.04 -19.11
C ALA A 327 15.26 -1.22 -18.69
N ASP A 328 16.45 -1.47 -19.26
CA ASP A 328 17.26 -2.63 -18.90
C ASP A 328 17.79 -2.56 -17.45
N ALA A 329 18.25 -1.38 -17.03
CA ALA A 329 18.71 -1.18 -15.65
C ALA A 329 17.54 -1.23 -14.66
N ALA A 330 16.39 -0.68 -15.02
CA ALA A 330 15.16 -0.73 -14.26
C ALA A 330 14.67 -2.18 -14.09
N TRP A 331 14.66 -2.98 -15.16
CA TRP A 331 14.31 -4.41 -15.08
C TRP A 331 15.28 -5.19 -14.18
N LYS A 332 16.58 -4.98 -14.30
CA LYS A 332 17.56 -5.63 -13.41
C LYS A 332 17.28 -5.35 -11.94
N PHE A 333 16.88 -4.13 -11.61
CA PHE A 333 16.51 -3.80 -10.24
C PHE A 333 15.19 -4.48 -9.84
N ILE A 334 14.15 -4.38 -10.67
CA ILE A 334 12.83 -4.97 -10.40
C ILE A 334 12.97 -6.50 -10.22
N SER A 335 13.66 -7.19 -11.15
CA SER A 335 13.82 -8.64 -11.07
C SER A 335 14.59 -9.07 -9.82
N TRP A 336 15.67 -8.36 -9.46
CA TRP A 336 16.41 -8.62 -8.21
C TRP A 336 15.52 -8.38 -6.98
N ALA A 337 14.83 -7.24 -6.90
CA ALA A 337 14.00 -6.84 -5.78
C ALA A 337 12.85 -7.83 -5.50
N THR A 338 12.35 -8.49 -6.54
CA THR A 338 11.21 -9.41 -6.45
C THR A 338 11.58 -10.89 -6.56
N SER A 339 12.91 -11.21 -6.55
CA SER A 339 13.44 -12.55 -6.68
C SER A 339 13.37 -13.37 -5.39
N LYS A 340 13.54 -14.69 -5.51
CA LYS A 340 13.76 -15.61 -4.39
C LYS A 340 15.06 -15.29 -3.62
N ASP A 341 16.10 -14.88 -4.35
CA ASP A 341 17.40 -14.53 -3.74
C ASP A 341 17.28 -13.28 -2.86
N TYR A 342 16.43 -12.32 -3.25
CA TYR A 342 16.13 -11.17 -2.39
C TYR A 342 15.38 -11.58 -1.12
N GLU A 343 14.39 -12.49 -1.20
CA GLU A 343 13.71 -13.02 -0.01
C GLU A 343 14.68 -13.71 0.94
N LYS A 344 15.57 -14.55 0.39
CA LYS A 344 16.62 -15.21 1.16
C LYS A 344 17.57 -14.19 1.80
N LEU A 345 17.98 -13.18 1.05
CA LEU A 345 18.83 -12.09 1.56
C LEU A 345 18.20 -11.36 2.75
N VAL A 346 16.89 -11.04 2.65
CA VAL A 346 16.14 -10.45 3.78
C VAL A 346 16.14 -11.38 4.98
N GLY A 347 15.80 -12.66 4.78
CA GLY A 347 15.78 -13.66 5.85
C GLY A 347 17.13 -13.77 6.58
N GLU A 348 18.22 -13.84 5.83
CA GLU A 348 19.59 -13.98 6.37
C GLU A 348 20.12 -12.69 7.03
N LYS A 349 19.77 -11.52 6.53
CA LYS A 349 20.34 -10.24 6.99
C LYS A 349 19.47 -9.50 8.01
N LEU A 350 18.16 -9.59 7.88
CA LEU A 350 17.20 -8.80 8.68
C LEU A 350 16.28 -9.69 9.53
N GLY A 351 16.24 -10.99 9.27
CA GLY A 351 15.37 -11.93 9.95
C GLY A 351 14.24 -12.47 9.07
N TRP A 352 13.92 -13.74 9.24
CA TRP A 352 12.98 -14.45 8.37
C TRP A 352 11.53 -13.97 8.51
N SER A 353 11.13 -13.43 9.66
CA SER A 353 9.80 -12.81 9.81
C SER A 353 9.60 -11.57 8.92
N ARG A 354 10.71 -10.90 8.51
CA ARG A 354 10.69 -9.69 7.68
C ARG A 354 10.63 -9.97 6.17
N VAL A 355 10.72 -11.23 5.76
CA VAL A 355 10.64 -11.60 4.33
C VAL A 355 9.35 -11.04 3.73
N PRO A 356 9.44 -10.31 2.59
CA PRO A 356 8.27 -9.75 1.91
C PRO A 356 7.46 -10.87 1.23
N SER A 357 6.65 -11.55 2.03
CA SER A 357 5.87 -12.74 1.64
C SER A 357 4.60 -12.39 0.84
N GLY A 358 3.76 -13.39 0.58
CA GLY A 358 2.49 -13.20 -0.12
C GLY A 358 2.61 -13.05 -1.63
N LYS A 359 3.80 -13.27 -2.22
CA LYS A 359 4.00 -13.18 -3.67
C LYS A 359 4.46 -14.48 -4.32
N ARG A 360 5.18 -15.35 -3.60
CA ARG A 360 5.75 -16.60 -4.12
C ARG A 360 5.30 -17.82 -3.33
N THR A 361 5.01 -18.91 -4.03
CA THR A 361 4.64 -20.19 -3.40
C THR A 361 5.83 -20.78 -2.63
N SER A 362 7.04 -20.67 -3.18
CA SER A 362 8.25 -21.23 -2.58
C SER A 362 8.60 -20.61 -1.22
N THR A 363 8.23 -19.35 -0.96
CA THR A 363 8.44 -18.68 0.34
C THR A 363 7.88 -19.52 1.50
N TYR A 364 6.69 -20.05 1.32
CA TYR A 364 5.97 -20.85 2.32
C TYR A 364 6.55 -22.28 2.48
N SER A 365 7.56 -22.65 1.68
CA SER A 365 8.28 -23.92 1.78
C SER A 365 9.64 -23.79 2.47
N ILE A 366 10.14 -22.56 2.69
CA ILE A 366 11.41 -22.30 3.37
C ILE A 366 11.24 -22.63 4.87
N ALA A 367 12.10 -23.53 5.39
CA ALA A 367 11.98 -24.01 6.78
C ALA A 367 12.14 -22.89 7.82
N GLU A 368 13.10 -22.01 7.60
CA GLU A 368 13.40 -20.88 8.49
C GLU A 368 12.27 -19.84 8.46
N TYR A 369 11.65 -19.61 7.31
CA TYR A 369 10.47 -18.77 7.21
C TYR A 369 9.29 -19.38 7.94
N LYS A 370 9.01 -20.68 7.74
CA LYS A 370 7.93 -21.40 8.45
C LYS A 370 8.07 -21.32 9.95
N ASP A 371 9.28 -21.50 10.48
CA ASP A 371 9.49 -21.42 11.93
C ASP A 371 9.28 -20.00 12.46
N SER A 372 9.84 -19.02 11.76
CA SER A 372 9.75 -17.59 12.14
C SER A 372 8.35 -17.02 11.96
N ALA A 373 7.62 -17.42 10.92
CA ALA A 373 6.30 -16.91 10.56
C ALA A 373 5.14 -17.79 11.05
N LYS A 374 5.40 -18.85 11.83
CA LYS A 374 4.39 -19.85 12.26
C LYS A 374 3.15 -19.25 12.94
N ALA A 375 3.29 -18.06 13.53
CA ALA A 375 2.17 -17.40 14.20
C ALA A 375 1.15 -16.81 13.22
N PHE A 376 1.57 -16.48 11.98
CA PHE A 376 0.74 -15.70 11.04
C PHE A 376 0.72 -16.24 9.60
N ALA A 377 1.65 -17.09 9.19
CA ALA A 377 1.81 -17.49 7.79
C ALA A 377 0.56 -18.16 7.21
N ASP A 378 -0.03 -19.12 7.93
CA ASP A 378 -1.20 -19.88 7.49
C ASP A 378 -2.44 -18.97 7.39
N VAL A 379 -2.67 -18.12 8.39
CA VAL A 379 -3.78 -17.15 8.37
C VAL A 379 -3.57 -16.12 7.25
N THR A 380 -2.33 -15.69 7.00
CA THR A 380 -2.02 -14.77 5.89
C THR A 380 -2.34 -15.40 4.55
N LEU A 381 -1.86 -16.63 4.29
CA LEU A 381 -2.10 -17.33 3.04
C LEU A 381 -3.60 -17.61 2.84
N GLY A 382 -4.26 -18.14 3.87
CA GLY A 382 -5.71 -18.38 3.83
C GLY A 382 -6.52 -17.10 3.61
N SER A 383 -6.12 -15.98 4.21
CA SER A 383 -6.78 -14.68 3.97
C SER A 383 -6.63 -14.19 2.53
N ILE A 384 -5.47 -14.42 1.90
CA ILE A 384 -5.23 -14.09 0.49
C ILE A 384 -6.10 -14.99 -0.42
N GLU A 385 -6.14 -16.29 -0.14
CA GLU A 385 -6.88 -17.26 -0.95
C GLU A 385 -8.41 -17.06 -0.90
N HIS A 386 -8.94 -16.61 0.23
CA HIS A 386 -10.37 -16.33 0.41
C HIS A 386 -10.79 -14.94 -0.07
N ALA A 387 -9.84 -14.03 -0.36
CA ALA A 387 -10.17 -12.72 -0.89
C ALA A 387 -10.76 -12.83 -2.30
N ASN A 388 -11.92 -12.21 -2.50
CA ASN A 388 -12.66 -12.31 -3.77
C ASN A 388 -12.92 -10.92 -4.37
N PRO A 389 -12.05 -10.44 -5.29
CA PRO A 389 -12.22 -9.12 -5.91
C PRO A 389 -13.47 -8.97 -6.77
N GLN A 390 -14.08 -10.10 -7.22
CA GLN A 390 -15.30 -10.08 -8.02
C GLN A 390 -16.55 -9.98 -7.14
N ASN A 391 -16.55 -10.67 -6.00
CA ASN A 391 -17.68 -10.73 -5.08
C ASN A 391 -17.21 -10.57 -3.62
N PRO A 392 -16.71 -9.39 -3.21
CA PRO A 392 -16.13 -9.21 -1.88
C PRO A 392 -17.17 -9.02 -0.75
N GLY A 393 -18.46 -8.97 -1.10
CA GLY A 393 -19.58 -8.80 -0.19
C GLY A 393 -20.82 -9.54 -0.72
N LEU A 394 -22.00 -9.11 -0.26
CA LEU A 394 -23.27 -9.75 -0.63
C LEU A 394 -23.90 -9.18 -1.91
N GLN A 395 -23.49 -7.98 -2.30
CA GLN A 395 -24.08 -7.27 -3.44
C GLN A 395 -23.25 -7.47 -4.71
N PRO A 396 -23.88 -7.72 -5.87
CA PRO A 396 -23.20 -7.74 -7.15
C PRO A 396 -22.66 -6.33 -7.47
N ARG A 397 -21.50 -6.27 -8.17
CA ARG A 397 -20.76 -5.03 -8.43
C ARG A 397 -20.55 -4.77 -9.91
N PRO A 398 -20.40 -3.50 -10.30
CA PRO A 398 -20.10 -3.15 -11.69
C PRO A 398 -18.60 -3.25 -12.03
N ALA A 399 -17.71 -3.25 -11.03
CA ALA A 399 -16.25 -3.27 -11.21
C ALA A 399 -15.56 -4.13 -10.15
N LEU A 400 -14.33 -4.57 -10.45
CA LEU A 400 -13.50 -5.37 -9.55
C LEU A 400 -12.99 -4.54 -8.36
N GLY A 401 -12.58 -5.22 -7.31
CA GLY A 401 -11.91 -4.66 -6.14
C GLY A 401 -12.53 -5.13 -4.83
N VAL A 402 -11.72 -5.33 -3.79
CA VAL A 402 -12.20 -5.65 -2.44
C VAL A 402 -12.36 -4.38 -1.62
N GLN A 403 -11.27 -3.67 -1.40
CA GLN A 403 -11.21 -2.43 -0.60
C GLN A 403 -11.36 -1.16 -1.44
N TYR A 404 -11.56 -1.27 -2.73
CA TYR A 404 -11.75 -0.17 -3.67
C TYR A 404 -12.72 -0.57 -4.78
N VAL A 405 -13.11 0.37 -5.63
CA VAL A 405 -13.79 0.14 -6.89
C VAL A 405 -12.79 0.34 -8.02
N GLY A 406 -12.62 -0.64 -8.91
CA GLY A 406 -11.60 -0.63 -9.97
C GLY A 406 -11.96 0.29 -11.14
N ILE A 407 -12.14 1.57 -10.89
CA ILE A 407 -12.40 2.65 -11.86
C ILE A 407 -11.48 3.83 -11.62
N PRO A 408 -11.09 4.58 -12.66
CA PRO A 408 -10.16 5.71 -12.51
C PRO A 408 -10.57 6.78 -11.50
N GLU A 409 -11.87 7.03 -11.38
CA GLU A 409 -12.43 8.06 -10.51
C GLU A 409 -12.43 7.69 -9.02
N PHE A 410 -12.18 6.41 -8.68
CA PHE A 410 -12.30 5.95 -7.29
C PHE A 410 -11.23 6.57 -6.37
N ALA A 411 -10.04 6.86 -6.89
CA ALA A 411 -9.00 7.51 -6.08
C ALA A 411 -9.47 8.86 -5.53
N ASP A 412 -10.09 9.68 -6.36
CA ASP A 412 -10.66 10.96 -5.97
C ASP A 412 -11.92 10.80 -5.12
N LEU A 413 -12.87 9.96 -5.56
CA LEU A 413 -14.12 9.67 -4.84
C LEU A 413 -13.85 9.14 -3.43
N GLY A 414 -13.05 8.08 -3.32
CA GLY A 414 -12.74 7.45 -2.03
C GLY A 414 -11.98 8.40 -1.11
N THR A 415 -11.07 9.22 -1.64
CA THR A 415 -10.35 10.23 -0.86
C THR A 415 -11.31 11.29 -0.31
N LYS A 416 -12.18 11.86 -1.14
CA LYS A 416 -13.16 12.88 -0.70
C LYS A 416 -14.13 12.32 0.36
N VAL A 417 -14.69 11.14 0.11
CA VAL A 417 -15.60 10.52 1.11
C VAL A 417 -14.84 10.17 2.39
N SER A 418 -13.57 9.76 2.31
CA SER A 418 -12.76 9.49 3.49
C SER A 418 -12.50 10.72 4.35
N GLN A 419 -12.37 11.91 3.74
CA GLN A 419 -12.24 13.18 4.45
C GLN A 419 -13.48 13.48 5.29
N GLU A 420 -14.66 13.25 4.72
CA GLU A 420 -15.93 13.43 5.43
C GLU A 420 -16.09 12.42 6.57
N VAL A 421 -15.75 11.14 6.35
CA VAL A 421 -15.81 10.12 7.41
C VAL A 421 -14.76 10.39 8.51
N SER A 422 -13.56 10.80 8.15
CA SER A 422 -12.54 11.21 9.13
C SER A 422 -13.00 12.42 9.97
N ALA A 423 -13.70 13.38 9.35
CA ALA A 423 -14.33 14.49 10.05
C ALA A 423 -15.42 14.00 11.04
N ALA A 424 -16.15 12.93 10.71
CA ALA A 424 -17.10 12.30 11.64
C ALA A 424 -16.37 11.58 12.80
N ILE A 425 -15.24 10.92 12.56
CA ILE A 425 -14.39 10.36 13.62
C ILE A 425 -13.90 11.48 14.55
N ALA A 426 -13.48 12.61 14.00
CA ALA A 426 -13.05 13.79 14.76
C ALA A 426 -14.19 14.48 15.52
N GLY A 427 -15.45 14.13 15.22
CA GLY A 427 -16.65 14.74 15.84
C GLY A 427 -17.04 16.10 15.26
N SER A 428 -16.49 16.51 14.12
CA SER A 428 -16.82 17.79 13.46
C SER A 428 -18.02 17.69 12.51
N THR A 429 -18.47 16.48 12.19
CA THR A 429 -19.69 16.20 11.43
C THR A 429 -20.36 14.91 11.92
N THR A 430 -21.52 14.54 11.37
CA THR A 430 -22.17 13.25 11.61
C THR A 430 -21.90 12.28 10.47
N VAL A 431 -22.02 10.98 10.72
CA VAL A 431 -21.88 9.94 9.67
C VAL A 431 -22.92 10.14 8.59
N ASP A 432 -24.19 10.40 8.96
CA ASP A 432 -25.28 10.65 7.99
C ASP A 432 -24.95 11.79 7.03
N LYS A 433 -24.39 12.90 7.54
CA LYS A 433 -24.01 14.03 6.69
C LYS A 433 -22.82 13.67 5.80
N ALA A 434 -21.80 13.04 6.35
CA ALA A 434 -20.62 12.59 5.60
C ALA A 434 -21.02 11.67 4.43
N LEU A 435 -21.90 10.71 4.69
CA LEU A 435 -22.37 9.77 3.66
C LEU A 435 -23.38 10.38 2.68
N ALA A 436 -24.18 11.37 3.12
CA ALA A 436 -25.05 12.12 2.19
C ALA A 436 -24.22 12.97 1.20
N ASP A 437 -23.14 13.56 1.65
CA ASP A 437 -22.22 14.30 0.77
C ASP A 437 -21.42 13.32 -0.13
N GLY A 438 -20.98 12.17 0.41
CA GLY A 438 -20.35 11.08 -0.35
C GLY A 438 -21.27 10.48 -1.43
N GLN A 439 -22.56 10.34 -1.14
CA GLN A 439 -23.57 9.87 -2.11
C GLN A 439 -23.65 10.80 -3.34
N LYS A 440 -23.67 12.12 -3.14
CA LYS A 440 -23.68 13.09 -4.25
C LYS A 440 -22.43 12.97 -5.13
N GLN A 441 -21.27 12.80 -4.50
CA GLN A 441 -20.02 12.59 -5.24
C GLN A 441 -20.03 11.29 -6.04
N ALA A 442 -20.57 10.21 -5.47
CA ALA A 442 -20.74 8.94 -6.18
C ALA A 442 -21.79 9.04 -7.31
N GLU A 443 -22.85 9.87 -7.16
CA GLU A 443 -23.81 10.18 -8.22
C GLU A 443 -23.15 10.89 -9.40
N ASP A 444 -22.21 11.80 -9.15
CA ASP A 444 -21.46 12.49 -10.22
C ASP A 444 -20.56 11.50 -10.97
N VAL A 445 -19.86 10.60 -10.27
CA VAL A 445 -19.07 9.53 -10.90
C VAL A 445 -19.94 8.58 -11.73
N ALA A 446 -21.10 8.18 -11.21
CA ALA A 446 -22.01 7.25 -11.89
C ALA A 446 -22.49 7.77 -13.27
N LYS A 447 -22.50 9.09 -13.49
CA LYS A 447 -22.89 9.69 -14.79
C LYS A 447 -21.95 9.26 -15.94
N ASN A 448 -20.72 8.88 -15.63
CA ASN A 448 -19.75 8.43 -16.62
C ASN A 448 -20.02 6.99 -17.12
N TYR A 449 -20.92 6.26 -16.44
CA TYR A 449 -21.13 4.84 -16.64
C TYR A 449 -22.59 4.44 -16.96
N LYS A 450 -23.53 5.41 -16.97
CA LYS A 450 -24.96 5.23 -17.27
C LYS A 450 -25.33 5.56 -18.70
#